data_0eff0436efc4c647cf306cd07ce356f4
#
_entry.id   0eff0436efc4c647cf306cd07ce356f4
#
_cell.length_a   1.000
_cell.length_b   1.000
_cell.length_c   1.000
_cell.angle_alpha   90.00
_cell.angle_beta   90.00
_cell.angle_gamma   90.00
#
_symmetry.space_group_name_H-M   'P 1'
#
loop_
_entity.id
_entity.type
_entity.pdbx_description
1 polymer ?
#
loop_
_entity_poly.entity_id
_entity_poly.type
_entity_poly.pdbx_seq_one_letter_code
_entity_poly.pdbx_strand_id
1 'polypeptide(L)'
;MTHPAFTPNRTAVVTGGASGIGLATAERLVAMGLNVCIADHDEEQLGSAADTLAKQCPRGADAILAAPVDVARLESVQALRDAVLDRFGEVALLMNNAGTRGGGTPWEHYEGWQRALSVNLWGVIHGLQVFTQGMIDQCTPCAIVNTGSKQGITNPPGDAAYNVSKAGIKSLTESLAHQLRLIDGCRVTAHLLIPGFTYTGLTKRFAKEKPPGAWVPEQVAEYLLAAMERGDFYVLCPDNDVTPEIDHRRIEWAAGDMTKNRPALSRWHPDYEGAFSAFMSKAQD
;
A
#
# COMPACT_ATOMS: atom_id res chain seq x y z
N MET A 1 1.06 12.49 -19.00
CA MET A 1 2.52 12.13 -19.03
C MET A 1 2.73 11.08 -17.95
N THR A 2 3.43 10.00 -18.22
CA THR A 2 3.72 8.96 -17.22
C THR A 2 4.61 9.52 -16.10
N HIS A 3 4.46 9.01 -14.88
CA HIS A 3 5.35 9.41 -13.76
C HIS A 3 6.82 9.17 -14.14
N PRO A 4 7.74 10.11 -13.87
CA PRO A 4 9.13 9.99 -14.34
C PRO A 4 9.90 8.75 -13.84
N ALA A 5 9.49 8.15 -12.73
CA ALA A 5 10.05 6.87 -12.26
C ALA A 5 9.68 5.67 -13.15
N PHE A 6 8.65 5.79 -14.00
CA PHE A 6 8.13 4.70 -14.84
C PHE A 6 8.72 4.70 -16.26
N THR A 7 9.95 5.10 -16.39
CA THR A 7 10.67 5.02 -17.67
C THR A 7 11.08 3.57 -17.93
N PRO A 8 10.97 3.06 -19.17
CA PRO A 8 11.43 1.70 -19.51
C PRO A 8 12.87 1.45 -19.08
N ASN A 9 13.16 0.21 -18.70
CA ASN A 9 14.43 -0.28 -18.15
C ASN A 9 14.78 0.19 -16.72
N ARG A 10 14.02 1.10 -16.12
CA ARG A 10 14.19 1.41 -14.71
C ARG A 10 13.61 0.30 -13.81
N THR A 11 14.01 0.25 -12.56
CA THR A 11 13.73 -0.88 -11.67
C THR A 11 12.67 -0.54 -10.63
N ALA A 12 11.68 -1.44 -10.51
CA ALA A 12 10.67 -1.41 -9.46
C ALA A 12 10.84 -2.59 -8.50
N VAL A 13 10.69 -2.32 -7.21
CA VAL A 13 10.67 -3.33 -6.13
C VAL A 13 9.29 -3.32 -5.51
N VAL A 14 8.61 -4.48 -5.47
CA VAL A 14 7.26 -4.63 -4.92
C VAL A 14 7.25 -5.72 -3.86
N THR A 15 7.08 -5.35 -2.60
CA THR A 15 6.90 -6.32 -1.51
C THR A 15 5.44 -6.80 -1.45
N GLY A 16 5.20 -8.07 -1.07
CA GLY A 16 3.89 -8.69 -1.23
C GLY A 16 3.52 -8.80 -2.73
N GLY A 17 4.53 -9.04 -3.57
CA GLY A 17 4.42 -9.01 -5.03
C GLY A 17 3.94 -10.30 -5.68
N ALA A 18 3.77 -11.37 -4.90
CA ALA A 18 3.33 -12.66 -5.42
C ALA A 18 1.80 -12.77 -5.62
N SER A 19 1.02 -11.81 -5.11
CA SER A 19 -0.44 -11.87 -5.20
C SER A 19 -1.10 -10.48 -5.07
N GLY A 20 -2.40 -10.42 -5.33
CA GLY A 20 -3.25 -9.27 -5.04
C GLY A 20 -2.77 -7.97 -5.66
N ILE A 21 -2.84 -6.86 -4.90
CA ILE A 21 -2.49 -5.51 -5.38
C ILE A 21 -1.03 -5.45 -5.84
N GLY A 22 -0.11 -6.10 -5.10
CA GLY A 22 1.30 -6.12 -5.44
C GLY A 22 1.56 -6.75 -6.81
N LEU A 23 1.00 -7.93 -7.06
CA LEU A 23 1.14 -8.62 -8.35
C LEU A 23 0.49 -7.82 -9.49
N ALA A 24 -0.73 -7.32 -9.30
CA ALA A 24 -1.41 -6.51 -10.33
C ALA A 24 -0.62 -5.23 -10.66
N THR A 25 0.03 -4.60 -9.65
CA THR A 25 0.92 -3.47 -9.90
C THR A 25 2.18 -3.92 -10.67
N ALA A 26 2.79 -5.04 -10.28
CA ALA A 26 3.95 -5.60 -10.97
C ALA A 26 3.67 -5.88 -12.46
N GLU A 27 2.50 -6.45 -12.77
CA GLU A 27 2.06 -6.69 -14.16
C GLU A 27 1.99 -5.40 -14.99
N ARG A 28 1.43 -4.32 -14.42
CA ARG A 28 1.38 -3.02 -15.09
C ARG A 28 2.76 -2.43 -15.32
N LEU A 29 3.66 -2.54 -14.32
CA LEU A 29 5.03 -2.04 -14.43
C LEU A 29 5.85 -2.82 -15.49
N VAL A 30 5.66 -4.14 -15.57
CA VAL A 30 6.24 -4.98 -16.62
C VAL A 30 5.75 -4.56 -17.99
N ALA A 31 4.45 -4.33 -18.15
CA ALA A 31 3.86 -3.86 -19.41
C ALA A 31 4.38 -2.47 -19.84
N MET A 32 4.80 -1.63 -18.87
CA MET A 32 5.46 -0.34 -19.12
C MET A 32 6.96 -0.48 -19.44
N GLY A 33 7.51 -1.70 -19.42
CA GLY A 33 8.90 -1.99 -19.76
C GLY A 33 9.90 -1.83 -18.62
N LEU A 34 9.46 -1.77 -17.37
CA LEU A 34 10.37 -1.74 -16.22
C LEU A 34 11.00 -3.11 -15.94
N ASN A 35 12.15 -3.11 -15.29
CA ASN A 35 12.62 -4.25 -14.52
C ASN A 35 11.77 -4.34 -13.26
N VAL A 36 11.34 -5.53 -12.87
CA VAL A 36 10.48 -5.71 -11.70
C VAL A 36 11.04 -6.79 -10.79
N CYS A 37 11.34 -6.40 -9.56
CA CYS A 37 11.58 -7.33 -8.48
C CYS A 37 10.28 -7.50 -7.69
N ILE A 38 9.75 -8.72 -7.67
CA ILE A 38 8.68 -9.12 -6.77
C ILE A 38 9.29 -9.83 -5.56
N ALA A 39 8.92 -9.38 -4.36
CA ALA A 39 9.39 -9.93 -3.10
C ALA A 39 8.21 -10.43 -2.26
N ASP A 40 8.26 -11.67 -1.81
CA ASP A 40 7.20 -12.27 -1.01
C ASP A 40 7.79 -13.36 -0.10
N HIS A 41 7.06 -13.72 0.96
CA HIS A 41 7.44 -14.82 1.85
C HIS A 41 6.93 -16.19 1.38
N ASP A 42 5.96 -16.21 0.49
CA ASP A 42 5.39 -17.45 -0.12
C ASP A 42 6.16 -17.78 -1.40
N GLU A 43 7.14 -18.68 -1.27
CA GLU A 43 8.05 -19.04 -2.37
C GLU A 43 7.33 -19.71 -3.54
N GLU A 44 6.27 -20.49 -3.28
CA GLU A 44 5.50 -21.18 -4.33
C GLU A 44 4.72 -20.16 -5.17
N GLN A 45 3.98 -19.27 -4.50
CA GLN A 45 3.26 -18.19 -5.20
C GLN A 45 4.23 -17.24 -5.91
N LEU A 46 5.39 -16.96 -5.29
CA LEU A 46 6.41 -16.09 -5.86
C LEU A 46 6.97 -16.66 -7.18
N GLY A 47 7.28 -17.94 -7.24
CA GLY A 47 7.73 -18.61 -8.47
C GLY A 47 6.67 -18.56 -9.58
N SER A 48 5.42 -18.88 -9.24
CA SER A 48 4.30 -18.82 -10.19
C SER A 48 4.04 -17.41 -10.73
N ALA A 49 4.14 -16.40 -9.87
CA ALA A 49 4.00 -15.00 -10.25
C ALA A 49 5.15 -14.55 -11.17
N ALA A 50 6.38 -14.94 -10.87
CA ALA A 50 7.55 -14.62 -11.70
C ALA A 50 7.42 -15.21 -13.12
N ASP A 51 6.98 -16.47 -13.24
CA ASP A 51 6.73 -17.12 -14.53
C ASP A 51 5.64 -16.38 -15.34
N THR A 52 4.61 -15.90 -14.66
CA THR A 52 3.53 -15.14 -15.29
C THR A 52 4.04 -13.79 -15.80
N LEU A 53 4.78 -13.05 -14.96
CA LEU A 53 5.37 -11.76 -15.35
C LEU A 53 6.38 -11.91 -16.49
N ALA A 54 7.21 -12.95 -16.46
CA ALA A 54 8.20 -13.23 -17.52
C ALA A 54 7.54 -13.46 -18.89
N LYS A 55 6.39 -14.15 -18.92
CA LYS A 55 5.62 -14.37 -20.16
C LYS A 55 4.99 -13.08 -20.71
N GLN A 56 4.65 -12.15 -19.83
CA GLN A 56 4.06 -10.86 -20.23
C GLN A 56 5.12 -9.80 -20.55
N CYS A 57 6.36 -9.98 -20.08
CA CYS A 57 7.44 -9.03 -20.29
C CYS A 57 8.05 -9.15 -21.69
N PRO A 58 8.14 -8.05 -22.45
CA PRO A 58 8.80 -8.08 -23.77
C PRO A 58 10.26 -8.52 -23.73
N ARG A 59 10.94 -8.36 -22.58
CA ARG A 59 12.33 -8.77 -22.33
C ARG A 59 12.44 -10.14 -21.64
N GLY A 60 11.31 -10.81 -21.40
CA GLY A 60 11.27 -12.11 -20.77
C GLY A 60 11.76 -12.09 -19.31
N ALA A 61 12.30 -13.23 -18.87
CA ALA A 61 12.76 -13.43 -17.49
C ALA A 61 13.92 -12.51 -17.07
N ASP A 62 14.69 -11.97 -18.00
CA ASP A 62 15.82 -11.10 -17.69
C ASP A 62 15.43 -9.80 -16.98
N ALA A 63 14.20 -9.35 -17.15
CA ALA A 63 13.65 -8.17 -16.50
C ALA A 63 12.95 -8.47 -15.18
N ILE A 64 12.87 -9.74 -14.76
CA ILE A 64 12.13 -10.17 -13.58
C ILE A 64 13.10 -10.73 -12.54
N LEU A 65 12.96 -10.31 -11.30
CA LEU A 65 13.64 -10.88 -10.14
C LEU A 65 12.58 -11.34 -9.13
N ALA A 66 12.60 -12.61 -8.77
CA ALA A 66 11.79 -13.15 -7.69
C ALA A 66 12.66 -13.32 -6.45
N ALA A 67 12.34 -12.66 -5.36
CA ALA A 67 13.13 -12.67 -4.14
C ALA A 67 12.29 -13.16 -2.94
N PRO A 68 12.59 -14.32 -2.35
CA PRO A 68 11.99 -14.74 -1.08
C PRO A 68 12.38 -13.78 0.04
N VAL A 69 11.40 -13.13 0.68
CA VAL A 69 11.65 -12.07 1.68
C VAL A 69 10.62 -12.11 2.80
N ASP A 70 11.10 -12.16 4.03
CA ASP A 70 10.30 -11.83 5.20
C ASP A 70 10.53 -10.34 5.55
N VAL A 71 9.56 -9.49 5.23
CA VAL A 71 9.65 -8.04 5.51
C VAL A 71 9.69 -7.69 6.99
N ALA A 72 9.27 -8.61 7.88
CA ALA A 72 9.36 -8.44 9.32
C ALA A 72 10.82 -8.49 9.83
N ARG A 73 11.77 -8.90 9.00
CA ARG A 73 13.19 -9.03 9.35
C ARG A 73 14.04 -8.06 8.53
N LEU A 74 14.71 -7.15 9.22
CA LEU A 74 15.56 -6.14 8.59
C LEU A 74 16.63 -6.74 7.68
N GLU A 75 17.29 -7.81 8.13
CA GLU A 75 18.36 -8.48 7.37
C GLU A 75 17.82 -9.08 6.06
N SER A 76 16.57 -9.56 6.05
CA SER A 76 15.92 -10.08 4.84
C SER A 76 15.67 -8.96 3.83
N VAL A 77 15.27 -7.78 4.29
CA VAL A 77 15.07 -6.61 3.43
C VAL A 77 16.40 -6.02 2.93
N GLN A 78 17.47 -6.10 3.74
CA GLN A 78 18.83 -5.73 3.31
C GLN A 78 19.32 -6.65 2.18
N ALA A 79 19.15 -7.97 2.35
CA ALA A 79 19.50 -8.93 1.31
C ALA A 79 18.69 -8.72 0.01
N LEU A 80 17.40 -8.34 0.12
CA LEU A 80 16.58 -7.94 -1.04
C LEU A 80 17.22 -6.76 -1.79
N ARG A 81 17.59 -5.69 -1.08
CA ARG A 81 18.24 -4.53 -1.69
C ARG A 81 19.50 -4.95 -2.46
N ASP A 82 20.36 -5.74 -1.80
CA ASP A 82 21.64 -6.16 -2.39
C ASP A 82 21.39 -6.97 -3.67
N ALA A 83 20.47 -7.93 -3.66
CA ALA A 83 20.09 -8.71 -4.83
C ALA A 83 19.53 -7.83 -5.98
N VAL A 84 18.73 -6.82 -5.66
CA VAL A 84 18.19 -5.88 -6.67
C VAL A 84 19.30 -5.02 -7.26
N LEU A 85 20.20 -4.48 -6.44
CA LEU A 85 21.30 -3.64 -6.90
C LEU A 85 22.33 -4.45 -7.71
N ASP A 86 22.63 -5.68 -7.31
CA ASP A 86 23.51 -6.58 -8.07
C ASP A 86 22.92 -6.93 -9.43
N ARG A 87 21.60 -7.11 -9.52
CA ARG A 87 20.92 -7.52 -10.76
C ARG A 87 20.64 -6.34 -11.70
N PHE A 88 20.20 -5.19 -11.17
CA PHE A 88 19.67 -4.07 -11.96
C PHE A 88 20.36 -2.73 -11.73
N GLY A 89 21.16 -2.60 -10.67
CA GLY A 89 21.98 -1.41 -10.38
C GLY A 89 21.26 -0.21 -9.78
N GLU A 90 19.91 -0.19 -9.77
CA GLU A 90 19.12 0.95 -9.25
C GLU A 90 17.75 0.52 -8.70
N VAL A 91 17.10 1.45 -7.99
CA VAL A 91 15.69 1.35 -7.63
C VAL A 91 14.98 2.67 -7.94
N ALA A 92 14.08 2.66 -8.92
CA ALA A 92 13.26 3.82 -9.29
C ALA A 92 11.91 3.84 -8.56
N LEU A 93 11.34 2.67 -8.27
CA LEU A 93 10.11 2.54 -7.49
C LEU A 93 10.32 1.53 -6.37
N LEU A 94 10.00 1.93 -5.15
CA LEU A 94 9.81 1.03 -4.01
C LEU A 94 8.33 1.03 -3.63
N MET A 95 7.67 -0.13 -3.74
CA MET A 95 6.31 -0.31 -3.25
C MET A 95 6.31 -1.23 -2.02
N ASN A 96 6.18 -0.64 -0.84
CA ASN A 96 5.99 -1.35 0.42
C ASN A 96 4.51 -1.74 0.53
N ASN A 97 4.19 -2.97 0.08
CA ASN A 97 2.81 -3.43 -0.05
C ASN A 97 2.50 -4.70 0.75
N ALA A 98 3.50 -5.49 1.14
CA ALA A 98 3.29 -6.66 1.97
C ALA A 98 2.42 -6.35 3.19
N GLY A 99 1.44 -7.22 3.47
CA GLY A 99 0.51 -6.99 4.55
C GLY A 99 -0.24 -8.22 5.00
N THR A 100 -0.64 -8.22 6.26
CA THR A 100 -1.42 -9.29 6.90
C THR A 100 -2.47 -8.71 7.84
N ARG A 101 -3.40 -9.54 8.29
CA ARG A 101 -4.39 -9.17 9.31
C ARG A 101 -3.95 -9.67 10.68
N GLY A 102 -4.32 -8.92 11.72
CA GLY A 102 -4.05 -9.30 13.11
C GLY A 102 -5.26 -9.96 13.77
N GLY A 103 -6.43 -9.41 13.54
CA GLY A 103 -7.67 -9.78 14.22
C GLY A 103 -7.73 -9.31 15.67
N GLY A 104 -8.88 -9.57 16.29
CA GLY A 104 -9.08 -9.39 17.73
C GLY A 104 -9.40 -7.97 18.21
N THR A 105 -9.65 -7.92 19.50
CA THR A 105 -9.89 -6.70 20.27
C THR A 105 -8.55 -6.05 20.69
N PRO A 106 -8.56 -4.83 21.24
CA PRO A 106 -7.32 -4.19 21.71
C PRO A 106 -6.54 -4.95 22.80
N TRP A 107 -7.14 -5.89 23.49
CA TRP A 107 -6.53 -6.64 24.60
C TRP A 107 -6.46 -8.16 24.40
N GLU A 108 -6.77 -8.65 23.19
CA GLU A 108 -6.76 -10.08 22.84
C GLU A 108 -5.84 -10.37 21.65
N HIS A 109 -5.51 -11.65 21.42
CA HIS A 109 -4.73 -12.13 20.28
C HIS A 109 -3.35 -11.48 20.13
N TYR A 110 -2.55 -11.53 21.20
CA TYR A 110 -1.22 -10.90 21.25
C TYR A 110 -0.33 -11.29 20.05
N GLU A 111 -0.32 -12.55 19.63
CA GLU A 111 0.44 -13.02 18.46
C GLU A 111 -0.08 -12.38 17.15
N GLY A 112 -1.38 -12.14 17.07
CA GLY A 112 -1.99 -11.39 15.97
C GLY A 112 -1.50 -9.95 15.91
N TRP A 113 -1.38 -9.29 17.08
CA TRP A 113 -0.79 -7.96 17.19
C TRP A 113 0.67 -7.95 16.74
N GLN A 114 1.48 -8.86 17.26
CA GLN A 114 2.89 -8.97 16.89
C GLN A 114 3.03 -9.16 15.38
N ARG A 115 2.31 -10.11 14.79
CA ARG A 115 2.34 -10.39 13.36
C ARG A 115 1.91 -9.18 12.53
N ALA A 116 0.77 -8.54 12.86
CA ALA A 116 0.28 -7.39 12.11
C ALA A 116 1.26 -6.21 12.15
N LEU A 117 1.81 -5.89 13.31
CA LEU A 117 2.76 -4.80 13.45
C LEU A 117 4.10 -5.13 12.78
N SER A 118 4.61 -6.36 12.94
CA SER A 118 5.89 -6.76 12.34
C SER A 118 5.85 -6.72 10.81
N VAL A 119 4.77 -7.22 10.20
CA VAL A 119 4.64 -7.24 8.74
C VAL A 119 4.21 -5.88 8.20
N ASN A 120 3.08 -5.33 8.69
CA ASN A 120 2.47 -4.17 8.04
C ASN A 120 3.22 -2.86 8.35
N LEU A 121 3.71 -2.68 9.59
CA LEU A 121 4.34 -1.43 10.00
C LEU A 121 5.86 -1.53 9.98
N TRP A 122 6.45 -2.51 10.67
CA TRP A 122 7.90 -2.69 10.65
C TRP A 122 8.42 -3.05 9.27
N GLY A 123 7.68 -3.86 8.48
CA GLY A 123 8.07 -4.14 7.09
C GLY A 123 8.19 -2.88 6.24
N VAL A 124 7.27 -1.91 6.41
CA VAL A 124 7.38 -0.60 5.73
C VAL A 124 8.57 0.20 6.26
N ILE A 125 8.77 0.23 7.60
CA ILE A 125 9.93 0.90 8.21
C ILE A 125 11.23 0.32 7.68
N HIS A 126 11.37 -1.00 7.62
CA HIS A 126 12.56 -1.68 7.08
C HIS A 126 12.79 -1.30 5.62
N GLY A 127 11.74 -1.33 4.78
CA GLY A 127 11.83 -0.88 3.39
C GLY A 127 12.37 0.56 3.29
N LEU A 128 11.82 1.48 4.08
CA LEU A 128 12.29 2.87 4.09
C LEU A 128 13.74 3.01 4.57
N GLN A 129 14.11 2.32 5.67
CA GLN A 129 15.47 2.37 6.21
C GLN A 129 16.52 1.83 5.23
N VAL A 130 16.17 0.82 4.45
CA VAL A 130 17.10 0.11 3.57
C VAL A 130 17.25 0.78 2.21
N PHE A 131 16.18 1.33 1.65
CA PHE A 131 16.17 1.80 0.27
C PHE A 131 16.24 3.32 0.11
N THR A 132 15.64 4.11 1.04
CA THR A 132 15.39 5.54 0.80
C THR A 132 16.67 6.32 0.52
N GLN A 133 17.74 6.13 1.31
CA GLN A 133 18.99 6.87 1.12
C GLN A 133 19.61 6.58 -0.26
N GLY A 134 19.68 5.31 -0.66
CA GLY A 134 20.19 4.95 -1.98
C GLY A 134 19.37 5.55 -3.13
N MET A 135 18.04 5.61 -2.98
CA MET A 135 17.16 6.26 -3.96
C MET A 135 17.39 7.78 -4.04
N ILE A 136 17.70 8.44 -2.92
CA ILE A 136 18.08 9.87 -2.90
C ILE A 136 19.42 10.07 -3.60
N ASP A 137 20.41 9.25 -3.29
CA ASP A 137 21.77 9.35 -3.82
C ASP A 137 21.86 9.10 -5.34
N GLN A 138 20.87 8.40 -5.92
CA GLN A 138 20.75 8.22 -7.37
C GLN A 138 20.52 9.54 -8.11
N CYS A 139 20.05 10.59 -7.47
CA CYS A 139 19.75 11.90 -8.08
C CYS A 139 18.85 11.83 -9.33
N THR A 140 18.08 10.75 -9.49
CA THR A 140 17.13 10.53 -10.58
C THR A 140 15.69 10.50 -10.04
N PRO A 141 14.64 10.72 -10.87
CA PRO A 141 13.27 10.61 -10.41
C PRO A 141 12.97 9.24 -9.85
N CYS A 142 12.57 9.17 -8.59
CA CYS A 142 12.19 7.94 -7.90
C CYS A 142 10.86 8.13 -7.17
N ALA A 143 10.22 7.03 -6.83
CA ALA A 143 8.99 7.05 -6.06
C ALA A 143 8.97 5.97 -4.98
N ILE A 144 8.39 6.30 -3.82
CA ILE A 144 8.12 5.34 -2.74
C ILE A 144 6.61 5.31 -2.53
N VAL A 145 6.02 4.13 -2.62
CA VAL A 145 4.59 3.89 -2.36
C VAL A 145 4.47 3.03 -1.12
N ASN A 146 3.76 3.52 -0.11
CA ASN A 146 3.42 2.74 1.08
C ASN A 146 1.93 2.40 1.08
N THR A 147 1.58 1.13 1.19
CA THR A 147 0.19 0.66 1.15
C THR A 147 -0.45 0.77 2.53
N GLY A 148 -1.23 1.82 2.71
CA GLY A 148 -2.11 2.04 3.85
C GLY A 148 -3.42 1.25 3.75
N SER A 149 -4.50 1.85 4.22
CA SER A 149 -5.90 1.38 4.12
C SER A 149 -6.86 2.46 4.60
N LYS A 150 -8.10 2.48 4.10
CA LYS A 150 -9.20 3.28 4.70
C LYS A 150 -9.39 2.96 6.19
N GLN A 151 -9.08 1.72 6.62
CA GLN A 151 -9.13 1.31 8.03
C GLN A 151 -8.11 2.05 8.92
N GLY A 152 -6.98 2.48 8.37
CA GLY A 152 -6.00 3.32 9.08
C GLY A 152 -6.41 4.79 9.24
N ILE A 153 -7.54 5.19 8.64
CA ILE A 153 -8.06 6.57 8.73
C ILE A 153 -9.32 6.61 9.58
N THR A 154 -10.31 5.76 9.28
CA THR A 154 -11.63 5.78 9.94
C THR A 154 -11.76 4.77 11.07
N ASN A 155 -10.78 3.91 11.27
CA ASN A 155 -10.61 3.00 12.39
C ASN A 155 -11.87 2.14 12.70
N PRO A 156 -12.45 1.41 11.73
CA PRO A 156 -13.66 0.63 11.95
C PRO A 156 -13.42 -0.48 12.98
N PRO A 157 -14.45 -0.87 13.79
CA PRO A 157 -14.34 -1.98 14.70
C PRO A 157 -13.99 -3.31 13.99
N GLY A 158 -13.34 -4.24 14.72
CA GLY A 158 -13.16 -5.64 14.31
C GLY A 158 -11.71 -6.11 14.11
N ASP A 159 -10.74 -5.22 13.83
CA ASP A 159 -9.33 -5.60 13.72
C ASP A 159 -8.42 -4.45 14.20
N ALA A 160 -8.29 -4.32 15.52
CA ALA A 160 -7.55 -3.22 16.13
C ALA A 160 -6.07 -3.22 15.73
N ALA A 161 -5.43 -4.37 15.67
CA ALA A 161 -4.01 -4.49 15.30
C ALA A 161 -3.77 -4.02 13.86
N TYR A 162 -4.64 -4.40 12.93
CA TYR A 162 -4.58 -3.95 11.55
C TYR A 162 -4.79 -2.42 11.46
N ASN A 163 -5.83 -1.90 12.12
CA ASN A 163 -6.12 -0.47 12.12
C ASN A 163 -4.92 0.35 12.63
N VAL A 164 -4.32 -0.05 13.76
CA VAL A 164 -3.13 0.62 14.33
C VAL A 164 -1.96 0.55 13.35
N SER A 165 -1.70 -0.61 12.74
CA SER A 165 -0.62 -0.73 11.76
C SER A 165 -0.81 0.21 10.57
N LYS A 166 -2.03 0.32 10.05
CA LYS A 166 -2.35 1.16 8.87
C LYS A 166 -2.42 2.66 9.22
N ALA A 167 -2.81 3.01 10.43
CA ALA A 167 -2.69 4.39 10.94
C ALA A 167 -1.21 4.79 11.09
N GLY A 168 -0.37 3.89 11.57
CA GLY A 168 1.08 4.09 11.65
C GLY A 168 1.71 4.33 10.28
N ILE A 169 1.30 3.57 9.23
CA ILE A 169 1.78 3.77 7.86
C ILE A 169 1.40 5.16 7.33
N LYS A 170 0.19 5.64 7.60
CA LYS A 170 -0.23 7.01 7.23
C LYS A 170 0.72 8.04 7.82
N SER A 171 0.89 8.04 9.14
CA SER A 171 1.78 8.97 9.84
C SER A 171 3.23 8.90 9.35
N LEU A 172 3.75 7.69 9.15
CA LEU A 172 5.10 7.44 8.65
C LEU A 172 5.30 8.01 7.23
N THR A 173 4.31 7.80 6.33
CA THR A 173 4.42 8.27 4.94
C THR A 173 4.31 9.79 4.85
N GLU A 174 3.46 10.43 5.67
CA GLU A 174 3.39 11.89 5.79
C GLU A 174 4.73 12.48 6.26
N SER A 175 5.34 11.86 7.28
CA SER A 175 6.67 12.25 7.76
C SER A 175 7.74 12.07 6.67
N LEU A 176 7.72 10.96 5.94
CA LEU A 176 8.64 10.72 4.82
C LEU A 176 8.51 11.81 3.76
N ALA A 177 7.29 12.09 3.30
CA ALA A 177 7.05 13.10 2.27
C ALA A 177 7.51 14.50 2.72
N HIS A 178 7.32 14.82 4.02
CA HIS A 178 7.82 16.06 4.58
C HIS A 178 9.35 16.12 4.53
N GLN A 179 10.04 15.09 5.00
CA GLN A 179 11.51 15.05 5.05
C GLN A 179 12.14 15.11 3.65
N LEU A 180 11.60 14.38 2.68
CA LEU A 180 12.09 14.40 1.30
C LEU A 180 12.03 15.81 0.69
N ARG A 181 11.01 16.61 1.02
CA ARG A 181 10.88 18.00 0.56
C ARG A 181 11.93 18.97 1.15
N LEU A 182 12.56 18.62 2.28
CA LEU A 182 13.58 19.42 2.93
C LEU A 182 14.99 19.18 2.37
N ILE A 183 15.14 18.16 1.52
CA ILE A 183 16.43 17.81 0.91
C ILE A 183 16.55 18.53 -0.44
N ASP A 184 17.52 19.43 -0.54
CA ASP A 184 17.77 20.19 -1.76
C ASP A 184 18.10 19.25 -2.94
N GLY A 185 17.40 19.43 -4.05
CA GLY A 185 17.59 18.62 -5.24
C GLY A 185 17.05 17.18 -5.17
N CYS A 186 16.39 16.80 -4.08
CA CYS A 186 15.76 15.47 -3.96
C CYS A 186 14.71 15.26 -5.05
N ARG A 187 14.80 14.12 -5.74
CA ARG A 187 13.90 13.72 -6.83
C ARG A 187 13.05 12.50 -6.46
N VAL A 188 13.00 12.14 -5.18
CA VAL A 188 12.18 11.05 -4.65
C VAL A 188 10.84 11.60 -4.22
N THR A 189 9.75 11.02 -4.72
CA THR A 189 8.37 11.30 -4.27
C THR A 189 7.87 10.21 -3.33
N ALA A 190 6.97 10.56 -2.43
CA ALA A 190 6.29 9.60 -1.56
C ALA A 190 4.79 9.64 -1.83
N HIS A 191 4.15 8.46 -1.82
CA HIS A 191 2.73 8.27 -2.06
C HIS A 191 2.14 7.31 -1.04
N LEU A 192 0.99 7.65 -0.49
CA LEU A 192 0.23 6.79 0.41
C LEU A 192 -0.93 6.16 -0.37
N LEU A 193 -0.80 4.89 -0.73
CA LEU A 193 -1.88 4.11 -1.34
C LEU A 193 -2.88 3.72 -0.26
N ILE A 194 -4.15 4.07 -0.44
CA ILE A 194 -5.23 3.84 0.53
C ILE A 194 -6.35 3.03 -0.14
N PRO A 195 -6.19 1.71 -0.26
CA PRO A 195 -7.21 0.88 -0.88
C PRO A 195 -8.53 0.88 -0.10
N GLY A 196 -9.63 0.85 -0.85
CA GLY A 196 -10.95 0.47 -0.33
C GLY A 196 -11.10 -1.04 -0.21
N PHE A 197 -12.34 -1.52 -0.30
CA PHE A 197 -12.60 -2.96 -0.26
C PHE A 197 -12.10 -3.60 -1.56
N THR A 198 -11.02 -4.37 -1.46
CA THR A 198 -10.38 -5.04 -2.60
C THR A 198 -10.41 -6.55 -2.37
N TYR A 199 -10.87 -7.31 -3.39
CA TYR A 199 -10.96 -8.76 -3.32
C TYR A 199 -9.61 -9.41 -3.65
N THR A 200 -8.84 -9.70 -2.61
CA THR A 200 -7.51 -10.30 -2.65
C THR A 200 -7.45 -11.57 -1.80
N GLY A 201 -6.33 -12.28 -1.81
CA GLY A 201 -6.09 -13.39 -0.90
C GLY A 201 -6.34 -13.05 0.58
N LEU A 202 -6.05 -11.80 0.98
CA LEU A 202 -6.29 -11.30 2.32
C LEU A 202 -7.78 -11.21 2.68
N THR A 203 -8.64 -10.94 1.72
CA THR A 203 -10.10 -10.74 1.89
C THR A 203 -10.94 -11.95 1.51
N LYS A 204 -10.42 -12.88 0.67
CA LYS A 204 -11.08 -14.14 0.29
C LYS A 204 -11.46 -15.02 1.49
N ARG A 205 -10.77 -14.85 2.62
CA ARG A 205 -11.10 -15.57 3.86
C ARG A 205 -12.49 -15.25 4.41
N PHE A 206 -13.07 -14.10 4.05
CA PHE A 206 -14.37 -13.62 4.51
C PHE A 206 -15.48 -13.79 3.48
N ALA A 207 -15.14 -13.97 2.21
CA ALA A 207 -16.11 -14.15 1.12
C ALA A 207 -15.52 -15.12 0.09
N LYS A 208 -16.21 -16.25 -0.15
CA LYS A 208 -15.77 -17.24 -1.16
C LYS A 208 -15.81 -16.68 -2.57
N GLU A 209 -16.76 -15.78 -2.85
CA GLU A 209 -16.93 -15.08 -4.11
C GLU A 209 -16.69 -13.58 -3.92
N LYS A 210 -16.28 -12.87 -4.99
CA LYS A 210 -16.06 -11.44 -4.95
C LYS A 210 -17.38 -10.70 -4.65
N PRO A 211 -17.46 -9.98 -3.52
CA PRO A 211 -18.63 -9.14 -3.24
C PRO A 211 -18.80 -8.06 -4.31
N PRO A 212 -20.04 -7.67 -4.67
CA PRO A 212 -20.31 -6.63 -5.68
C PRO A 212 -19.60 -5.30 -5.37
N GLY A 213 -19.54 -4.92 -4.10
CA GLY A 213 -18.88 -3.68 -3.63
C GLY A 213 -17.35 -3.69 -3.74
N ALA A 214 -16.72 -4.87 -3.83
CA ALA A 214 -15.26 -4.95 -3.85
C ALA A 214 -14.67 -4.66 -5.24
N TRP A 215 -13.59 -3.91 -5.28
CA TRP A 215 -12.71 -3.82 -6.46
C TRP A 215 -11.87 -5.08 -6.61
N VAL A 216 -11.36 -5.30 -7.84
CA VAL A 216 -10.29 -6.27 -8.09
C VAL A 216 -8.92 -5.56 -7.97
N PRO A 217 -7.83 -6.32 -7.72
CA PRO A 217 -6.48 -5.74 -7.58
C PRO A 217 -6.04 -4.86 -8.73
N GLU A 218 -6.42 -5.21 -9.95
CA GLU A 218 -6.09 -4.50 -11.18
C GLU A 218 -6.66 -3.07 -11.20
N GLN A 219 -7.87 -2.88 -10.67
CA GLN A 219 -8.47 -1.54 -10.53
C GLN A 219 -7.67 -0.66 -9.57
N VAL A 220 -7.15 -1.23 -8.47
CA VAL A 220 -6.31 -0.50 -7.52
C VAL A 220 -4.98 -0.14 -8.16
N ALA A 221 -4.35 -1.05 -8.90
CA ALA A 221 -3.10 -0.80 -9.60
C ALA A 221 -3.25 0.31 -10.66
N GLU A 222 -4.29 0.27 -11.47
CA GLU A 222 -4.60 1.31 -12.46
C GLU A 222 -4.83 2.67 -11.81
N TYR A 223 -5.62 2.70 -10.74
CA TYR A 223 -5.90 3.94 -10.01
C TYR A 223 -4.64 4.53 -9.37
N LEU A 224 -3.77 3.67 -8.79
CA LEU A 224 -2.47 4.08 -8.23
C LEU A 224 -1.61 4.76 -9.30
N LEU A 225 -1.40 4.11 -10.43
CA LEU A 225 -0.52 4.64 -11.48
C LEU A 225 -1.05 5.97 -12.02
N ALA A 226 -2.35 6.07 -12.27
CA ALA A 226 -2.98 7.32 -12.70
C ALA A 226 -2.87 8.44 -11.65
N ALA A 227 -3.00 8.12 -10.36
CA ALA A 227 -2.83 9.08 -9.27
C ALA A 227 -1.38 9.58 -9.17
N MET A 228 -0.39 8.68 -9.32
CA MET A 228 1.02 9.05 -9.32
C MET A 228 1.37 9.95 -10.52
N GLU A 229 0.76 9.74 -11.69
CA GLU A 229 0.92 10.64 -12.85
C GLU A 229 0.42 12.07 -12.58
N ARG A 230 -0.62 12.21 -11.75
CA ARG A 230 -1.11 13.53 -11.29
C ARG A 230 -0.28 14.14 -10.18
N GLY A 231 0.62 13.35 -9.54
CA GLY A 231 1.40 13.76 -8.38
C GLY A 231 0.62 13.68 -7.06
N ASP A 232 -0.45 12.88 -7.00
CA ASP A 232 -1.27 12.73 -5.81
C ASP A 232 -0.48 12.05 -4.69
N PHE A 233 -0.43 12.66 -3.50
CA PHE A 233 0.18 12.04 -2.32
C PHE A 233 -0.77 11.01 -1.68
N TYR A 234 -2.03 11.40 -1.42
CA TYR A 234 -3.06 10.51 -0.89
C TYR A 234 -3.80 9.84 -2.04
N VAL A 235 -3.46 8.59 -2.32
CA VAL A 235 -4.14 7.78 -3.35
C VAL A 235 -5.31 7.06 -2.70
N LEU A 236 -6.39 7.79 -2.44
CA LEU A 236 -7.61 7.28 -1.80
C LEU A 236 -8.47 6.56 -2.84
N CYS A 237 -8.35 5.24 -2.91
CA CYS A 237 -9.11 4.44 -3.87
C CYS A 237 -10.57 4.35 -3.47
N PRO A 238 -11.52 4.69 -4.34
CA PRO A 238 -12.91 4.33 -4.12
C PRO A 238 -13.09 2.81 -4.15
N ASP A 239 -14.32 2.34 -3.97
CA ASP A 239 -14.75 0.99 -4.32
C ASP A 239 -16.15 1.10 -4.94
N ASN A 240 -16.77 -0.02 -5.32
CA ASN A 240 -18.05 0.04 -6.06
C ASN A 240 -19.20 0.63 -5.23
N ASP A 241 -19.13 0.51 -3.89
CA ASP A 241 -20.19 0.98 -2.96
C ASP A 241 -19.81 2.33 -2.30
N VAL A 242 -18.54 2.75 -2.40
CA VAL A 242 -18.03 3.91 -1.68
C VAL A 242 -17.31 4.85 -2.65
N THR A 243 -18.02 5.93 -3.02
CA THR A 243 -17.47 6.98 -3.86
C THR A 243 -16.46 7.85 -3.10
N PRO A 244 -15.64 8.65 -3.80
CA PRO A 244 -14.74 9.63 -3.16
C PRO A 244 -15.47 10.56 -2.18
N GLU A 245 -16.66 11.03 -2.53
CA GLU A 245 -17.46 11.93 -1.70
C GLU A 245 -17.89 11.26 -0.38
N ILE A 246 -18.28 9.99 -0.45
CA ILE A 246 -18.61 9.18 0.74
C ILE A 246 -17.38 9.04 1.64
N ASP A 247 -16.21 8.77 1.06
CA ASP A 247 -14.96 8.67 1.84
C ASP A 247 -14.59 9.99 2.49
N HIS A 248 -14.64 11.11 1.76
CA HIS A 248 -14.34 12.44 2.30
C HIS A 248 -15.22 12.74 3.52
N ARG A 249 -16.52 12.51 3.42
CA ARG A 249 -17.44 12.72 4.55
C ARG A 249 -17.18 11.79 5.74
N ARG A 250 -16.81 10.54 5.49
CA ARG A 250 -16.44 9.60 6.55
C ARG A 250 -15.18 10.07 7.28
N ILE A 251 -14.21 10.64 6.56
CA ILE A 251 -12.99 11.20 7.13
C ILE A 251 -13.32 12.46 7.94
N GLU A 252 -14.11 13.37 7.39
CA GLU A 252 -14.57 14.59 8.10
C GLU A 252 -15.35 14.23 9.37
N TRP A 253 -16.23 13.23 9.30
CA TRP A 253 -16.96 12.76 10.48
C TRP A 253 -16.00 12.27 11.55
N ALA A 254 -15.04 11.39 11.20
CA ALA A 254 -14.08 10.83 12.13
C ALA A 254 -13.18 11.92 12.77
N ALA A 255 -12.71 12.89 11.97
CA ALA A 255 -11.98 14.04 12.49
C ALA A 255 -12.84 14.90 13.44
N GLY A 256 -14.15 14.99 13.15
CA GLY A 256 -15.12 15.65 13.97
C GLY A 256 -15.33 15.04 15.37
N ASP A 257 -14.98 13.77 15.58
CA ASP A 257 -15.02 13.15 16.91
C ASP A 257 -14.05 13.86 17.86
N MET A 258 -12.84 14.14 17.38
CA MET A 258 -11.83 14.86 18.17
C MET A 258 -12.18 16.36 18.36
N THR A 259 -12.56 17.04 17.28
CA THR A 259 -12.77 18.49 17.33
C THR A 259 -14.03 18.90 18.11
N LYS A 260 -15.00 18.02 18.21
CA LYS A 260 -16.28 18.23 18.90
C LYS A 260 -16.40 17.44 20.20
N ASN A 261 -15.33 16.72 20.59
CA ASN A 261 -15.30 15.85 21.76
C ASN A 261 -16.49 14.88 21.82
N ARG A 262 -16.83 14.25 20.69
CA ARG A 262 -17.84 13.20 20.61
C ARG A 262 -17.25 11.88 21.16
N PRO A 263 -18.08 10.89 21.48
CA PRO A 263 -17.58 9.54 21.79
C PRO A 263 -16.67 9.02 20.67
N ALA A 264 -15.60 8.32 21.04
CA ALA A 264 -14.70 7.73 20.07
C ALA A 264 -15.46 6.78 19.13
N LEU A 265 -15.15 6.84 17.84
CA LEU A 265 -15.81 6.04 16.80
C LEU A 265 -17.34 6.27 16.76
N SER A 266 -17.76 7.53 16.90
CA SER A 266 -19.19 7.92 16.98
C SER A 266 -20.00 7.44 15.78
N ARG A 267 -19.39 7.17 14.63
CA ARG A 267 -20.04 6.56 13.46
C ARG A 267 -20.72 5.23 13.80
N TRP A 268 -20.19 4.48 14.75
CA TRP A 268 -20.73 3.17 15.19
C TRP A 268 -21.37 3.23 16.58
N HIS A 269 -21.54 4.43 17.14
CA HIS A 269 -22.21 4.63 18.42
C HIS A 269 -23.72 4.74 18.21
N PRO A 270 -24.56 3.96 18.92
CA PRO A 270 -26.02 3.95 18.70
C PRO A 270 -26.66 5.33 18.76
N ASP A 271 -26.26 6.19 19.71
CA ASP A 271 -26.84 7.53 19.89
C ASP A 271 -26.48 8.50 18.74
N TYR A 272 -25.51 8.15 17.88
CA TYR A 272 -25.06 8.99 16.78
C TYR A 272 -25.47 8.48 15.39
N GLU A 273 -26.18 7.36 15.28
CA GLU A 273 -26.60 6.78 14.01
C GLU A 273 -27.42 7.78 13.16
N GLY A 274 -28.42 8.42 13.79
CA GLY A 274 -29.26 9.43 13.12
C GLY A 274 -28.46 10.67 12.71
N ALA A 275 -27.55 11.14 13.57
CA ALA A 275 -26.72 12.31 13.29
C ALA A 275 -25.71 11.99 12.16
N PHE A 276 -25.12 10.80 12.14
CA PHE A 276 -24.25 10.35 11.07
C PHE A 276 -25.00 10.24 9.75
N SER A 277 -26.18 9.61 9.73
CA SER A 277 -27.02 9.50 8.53
C SER A 277 -27.40 10.87 7.97
N ALA A 278 -27.81 11.79 8.82
CA ALA A 278 -28.12 13.17 8.41
C ALA A 278 -26.89 13.93 7.90
N PHE A 279 -25.70 13.65 8.47
CA PHE A 279 -24.46 14.23 7.96
C PHE A 279 -24.11 13.67 6.58
N MET A 280 -24.27 12.37 6.35
CA MET A 280 -24.00 11.73 5.06
C MET A 280 -24.96 12.19 3.95
N SER A 281 -26.24 12.44 4.26
CA SER A 281 -27.27 12.82 3.26
C SER A 281 -27.12 14.24 2.76
N LYS A 282 -26.56 15.18 3.53
CA LYS A 282 -26.35 16.60 3.12
C LYS A 282 -25.34 16.79 1.97
N ALA A 283 -24.74 15.74 1.46
CA ALA A 283 -23.78 15.80 0.34
C ALA A 283 -24.45 15.64 -1.04
N GLN A 284 -25.76 15.48 -1.09
CA GLN A 284 -26.51 15.25 -2.34
C GLN A 284 -27.17 16.52 -2.89
N ASP A 285 -27.03 17.65 -2.18
CA ASP A 285 -27.47 19.00 -2.62
C ASP A 285 -26.23 19.84 -3.07
#